data_9233c72f9d8a26cb1837e9d48de9c689
#
_entry.id   9233c72f9d8a26cb1837e9d48de9c689
#
_cell.length_a   1.000
_cell.length_b   1.000
_cell.length_c   1.000
_cell.angle_alpha   90.00
_cell.angle_beta   90.00
_cell.angle_gamma   90.00
#
_symmetry.space_group_name_H-M   'P 1'
#
loop_
_entity.id
_entity.type
_entity.pdbx_description
1 polymer ?
#
loop_
_entity_poly.entity_id
_entity_poly.type
_entity_poly.pdbx_seq_one_letter_code
_entity_poly.pdbx_strand_id
1 'polypeptide(L)'
;MPTFVDIAGGPKGNGLKEQIEAGQYPGIVKTTLDGFDQRAYLEGTSEKSARDFFFYYSGATPSAVRYKNWKMYYTMSQPGPAGWIMPLVPFHFTLVQNIKRDPFEQSVGIDQKSAMSMGGALGAPATAFIYDWNMLPIGQQLWMEHLLTFEKFPPLQPPETYNLTGIMDMVKKAGASHASD
;
A
#
# COMPACT_ATOMS: atom_id res chain seq x y z
N MET A 1 -2.45 -16.87 1.13
CA MET A 1 -1.60 -17.97 1.64
C MET A 1 -2.03 -18.40 3.05
N PRO A 2 -2.01 -17.56 4.13
CA PRO A 2 -2.38 -18.02 5.48
C PRO A 2 -3.74 -18.70 5.57
N THR A 3 -4.76 -18.15 4.94
CA THR A 3 -6.12 -18.73 4.90
C THR A 3 -6.15 -20.16 4.37
N PHE A 4 -5.41 -20.46 3.29
CA PHE A 4 -5.36 -21.81 2.74
C PHE A 4 -4.64 -22.79 3.66
N VAL A 5 -3.62 -22.31 4.36
CA VAL A 5 -2.88 -23.11 5.34
C VAL A 5 -3.77 -23.44 6.56
N ASP A 6 -4.55 -22.47 7.05
CA ASP A 6 -5.51 -22.70 8.12
C ASP A 6 -6.61 -23.69 7.69
N ILE A 7 -7.18 -23.54 6.48
CA ILE A 7 -8.18 -24.48 5.94
C ILE A 7 -7.60 -25.90 5.83
N ALA A 8 -6.34 -26.03 5.48
CA ALA A 8 -5.63 -27.31 5.39
C ALA A 8 -5.24 -27.90 6.74
N GLY A 9 -5.60 -27.27 7.87
CA GLY A 9 -5.31 -27.76 9.21
C GLY A 9 -3.96 -27.31 9.79
N GLY A 10 -3.31 -26.34 9.14
CA GLY A 10 -2.08 -25.72 9.62
C GLY A 10 -2.30 -24.63 10.68
N PRO A 11 -1.27 -23.82 10.97
CA PRO A 11 -1.36 -22.75 11.96
C PRO A 11 -2.47 -21.74 11.63
N LYS A 12 -3.27 -21.42 12.66
CA LYS A 12 -4.42 -20.51 12.54
C LYS A 12 -3.99 -19.05 12.71
N GLY A 13 -4.75 -18.15 12.12
CA GLY A 13 -4.56 -16.71 12.26
C GLY A 13 -3.17 -16.26 11.79
N ASN A 14 -2.44 -15.55 12.65
CA ASN A 14 -1.06 -15.10 12.37
C ASN A 14 0.00 -16.15 12.71
N GLY A 15 -0.36 -17.33 13.22
CA GLY A 15 0.59 -18.34 13.69
C GLY A 15 1.62 -18.76 12.63
N LEU A 16 1.20 -18.88 11.36
CA LEU A 16 2.14 -19.18 10.28
C LEU A 16 3.18 -18.07 10.09
N LYS A 17 2.74 -16.81 10.14
CA LYS A 17 3.64 -15.65 10.03
C LYS A 17 4.65 -15.62 11.17
N GLU A 18 4.19 -15.80 12.39
CA GLU A 18 5.03 -15.83 13.59
C GLU A 18 6.07 -16.95 13.54
N GLN A 19 5.68 -18.14 13.09
CA GLN A 19 6.58 -19.28 12.95
C GLN A 19 7.66 -19.05 11.88
N ILE A 20 7.29 -18.43 10.75
CA ILE A 20 8.25 -18.09 9.68
C ILE A 20 9.22 -17.00 10.16
N GLU A 21 8.73 -15.97 10.81
CA GLU A 21 9.55 -14.87 11.35
C GLU A 21 10.48 -15.36 12.47
N ALA A 22 10.06 -16.37 13.24
CA ALA A 22 10.87 -17.04 14.24
C ALA A 22 11.89 -18.03 13.67
N GLY A 23 11.85 -18.30 12.34
CA GLY A 23 12.76 -19.24 11.69
C GLY A 23 12.52 -20.71 12.03
N GLN A 24 11.27 -21.09 12.35
CA GLN A 24 10.92 -22.46 12.75
C GLN A 24 10.94 -23.45 11.57
N TYR A 25 11.07 -22.97 10.33
CA TYR A 25 11.13 -23.82 9.14
C TYR A 25 12.56 -23.89 8.61
N PRO A 26 13.30 -24.97 8.90
CA PRO A 26 14.65 -25.15 8.37
C PRO A 26 14.59 -25.21 6.82
N GLY A 27 15.44 -24.45 6.16
CA GLY A 27 15.48 -24.36 4.70
C GLY A 27 14.64 -23.23 4.11
N ILE A 28 13.83 -22.53 4.90
CA ILE A 28 13.18 -21.28 4.49
C ILE A 28 14.01 -20.12 5.04
N VAL A 29 14.40 -19.22 4.14
CA VAL A 29 15.08 -17.99 4.56
C VAL A 29 14.11 -17.16 5.42
N LYS A 30 14.63 -16.60 6.51
CA LYS A 30 13.86 -15.74 7.40
C LYS A 30 13.20 -14.61 6.60
N THR A 31 11.88 -14.62 6.56
CA THR A 31 11.06 -13.66 5.80
C THR A 31 9.80 -13.33 6.59
N THR A 32 8.96 -12.47 6.05
CA THR A 32 7.64 -12.16 6.59
C THR A 32 6.55 -12.46 5.55
N LEU A 33 5.32 -12.63 6.02
CA LEU A 33 4.15 -12.80 5.17
C LEU A 33 3.28 -11.54 5.24
N ASP A 34 2.96 -10.97 4.09
CA ASP A 34 2.03 -9.84 3.97
C ASP A 34 0.55 -10.27 4.02
N GLY A 35 0.32 -11.56 3.86
CA GLY A 35 -1.02 -12.14 3.89
C GLY A 35 -1.57 -12.25 5.30
N PHE A 36 -2.89 -12.11 5.39
CA PHE A 36 -3.67 -12.31 6.62
C PHE A 36 -4.57 -13.54 6.45
N ASP A 37 -4.84 -14.22 7.54
CA ASP A 37 -5.85 -15.26 7.56
C ASP A 37 -7.25 -14.64 7.56
N GLN A 38 -8.04 -14.99 6.55
CA GLN A 38 -9.39 -14.49 6.33
C GLN A 38 -10.47 -15.55 6.60
N ARG A 39 -10.09 -16.72 7.12
CA ARG A 39 -11.00 -17.84 7.29
C ARG A 39 -12.24 -17.46 8.09
N ALA A 40 -12.07 -16.85 9.24
CA ALA A 40 -13.18 -16.45 10.11
C ALA A 40 -14.15 -15.49 9.43
N TYR A 41 -13.65 -14.59 8.57
CA TYR A 41 -14.46 -13.68 7.79
C TYR A 41 -15.21 -14.41 6.66
N LEU A 42 -14.55 -15.32 5.97
CA LEU A 42 -15.15 -16.09 4.87
C LEU A 42 -16.21 -17.09 5.35
N GLU A 43 -16.02 -17.65 6.53
CA GLU A 43 -17.01 -18.56 7.18
C GLU A 43 -18.15 -17.79 7.87
N GLY A 44 -18.10 -16.45 7.91
CA GLY A 44 -19.13 -15.62 8.56
C GLY A 44 -19.07 -15.61 10.09
N THR A 45 -18.00 -16.15 10.68
CA THR A 45 -17.79 -16.14 12.14
C THR A 45 -17.20 -14.82 12.65
N SER A 46 -16.69 -13.98 11.73
CA SER A 46 -16.25 -12.62 12.00
C SER A 46 -16.94 -11.67 11.05
N GLU A 47 -17.46 -10.56 11.57
CA GLU A 47 -18.07 -9.49 10.76
C GLU A 47 -17.01 -8.62 10.04
N LYS A 48 -15.76 -8.69 10.47
CA LYS A 48 -14.67 -7.85 9.96
C LYS A 48 -13.60 -8.68 9.30
N SER A 49 -13.09 -8.17 8.17
CA SER A 49 -11.87 -8.67 7.56
C SER A 49 -10.69 -8.55 8.53
N ALA A 50 -9.80 -9.53 8.52
CA ALA A 50 -8.55 -9.46 9.28
C ALA A 50 -7.57 -8.41 8.72
N ARG A 51 -7.90 -7.81 7.58
CA ARG A 51 -7.06 -6.84 6.89
C ARG A 51 -7.82 -5.54 6.67
N ASP A 52 -7.32 -4.46 7.25
CA ASP A 52 -7.89 -3.11 7.11
C ASP A 52 -7.19 -2.27 6.04
N PHE A 53 -6.00 -2.67 5.57
CA PHE A 53 -5.18 -1.89 4.66
C PHE A 53 -4.64 -2.72 3.50
N PHE A 54 -4.26 -2.05 2.42
CA PHE A 54 -3.65 -2.65 1.24
C PHE A 54 -2.68 -1.69 0.57
N PHE A 55 -1.47 -2.17 0.24
CA PHE A 55 -0.47 -1.41 -0.49
C PHE A 55 -0.54 -1.72 -1.98
N TYR A 56 -0.51 -0.67 -2.78
CA TYR A 56 -0.44 -0.76 -4.24
C TYR A 56 0.96 -0.37 -4.69
N TYR A 57 1.53 -1.22 -5.49
CA TYR A 57 2.80 -0.99 -6.14
C TYR A 57 2.61 -0.99 -7.65
N SER A 58 3.34 -0.12 -8.33
CA SER A 58 3.52 -0.19 -9.77
C SER A 58 4.98 -0.46 -10.03
N GLY A 59 5.24 -1.71 -10.37
CA GLY A 59 6.60 -2.17 -10.28
C GLY A 59 7.10 -2.13 -8.83
N ALA A 60 8.25 -1.48 -8.53
CA ALA A 60 8.76 -1.25 -7.18
C ALA A 60 8.30 0.07 -6.56
N THR A 61 7.65 0.91 -7.35
CA THR A 61 7.27 2.24 -6.88
C THR A 61 6.01 2.14 -6.04
N PRO A 62 6.03 2.59 -4.79
CA PRO A 62 4.83 2.77 -3.97
C PRO A 62 3.85 3.70 -4.68
N SER A 63 2.68 3.21 -5.03
CA SER A 63 1.72 3.97 -5.83
C SER A 63 0.54 4.46 -5.03
N ALA A 64 0.01 3.64 -4.15
CA ALA A 64 -1.08 4.03 -3.28
C ALA A 64 -1.16 3.15 -2.03
N VAL A 65 -1.83 3.62 -1.00
CA VAL A 65 -2.26 2.81 0.14
C VAL A 65 -3.76 2.96 0.33
N ARG A 66 -4.41 1.86 0.60
CA ARG A 66 -5.81 1.83 1.03
C ARG A 66 -5.87 1.53 2.51
N TYR A 67 -6.68 2.29 3.23
CA TYR A 67 -7.06 2.02 4.60
C TYR A 67 -8.59 2.07 4.72
N LYS A 68 -9.21 0.93 4.97
CA LYS A 68 -10.69 0.78 4.98
C LYS A 68 -11.30 1.30 3.67
N ASN A 69 -12.06 2.39 3.74
CA ASN A 69 -12.71 3.02 2.60
C ASN A 69 -11.89 4.16 1.98
N TRP A 70 -10.71 4.44 2.51
CA TRP A 70 -9.86 5.53 2.07
C TRP A 70 -8.71 5.00 1.23
N LYS A 71 -8.45 5.64 0.12
CA LYS A 71 -7.29 5.35 -0.75
C LYS A 71 -6.49 6.62 -0.94
N MET A 72 -5.21 6.52 -0.69
CA MET A 72 -4.25 7.61 -0.78
C MET A 72 -3.28 7.29 -1.90
N TYR A 73 -3.17 8.19 -2.87
CA TYR A 73 -2.36 8.00 -4.08
C TYR A 73 -1.12 8.87 -4.02
N TYR A 74 0.01 8.28 -4.32
CA TYR A 74 1.33 8.95 -4.35
C TYR A 74 1.83 9.13 -5.78
N THR A 75 1.40 8.26 -6.68
CA THR A 75 1.78 8.30 -8.10
C THR A 75 0.57 8.03 -8.98
N MET A 76 0.67 8.45 -10.23
CA MET A 76 -0.32 8.17 -11.25
C MET A 76 0.37 7.60 -12.50
N SER A 77 -0.27 6.61 -13.11
CA SER A 77 0.08 6.12 -14.43
C SER A 77 -0.64 6.94 -15.51
N GLN A 78 -0.04 7.05 -16.68
CA GLN A 78 -0.73 7.60 -17.83
C GLN A 78 -1.93 6.73 -18.22
N PRO A 79 -3.05 7.33 -18.67
CA PRO A 79 -4.23 6.57 -19.05
C PRO A 79 -3.99 5.73 -20.31
N GLY A 80 -4.68 4.58 -20.38
CA GLY A 80 -4.65 3.68 -21.53
C GLY A 80 -3.32 2.94 -21.73
N PRO A 81 -3.00 2.51 -22.96
CA PRO A 81 -1.79 1.75 -23.25
C PRO A 81 -0.49 2.49 -22.94
N ALA A 82 -0.51 3.82 -22.95
CA ALA A 82 0.65 4.62 -22.58
C ALA A 82 1.11 4.37 -21.14
N GLY A 83 0.21 4.03 -20.24
CA GLY A 83 0.54 3.72 -18.84
C GLY A 83 1.43 2.50 -18.66
N TRP A 84 1.56 1.65 -19.67
CA TRP A 84 2.42 0.46 -19.63
C TRP A 84 3.88 0.75 -19.99
N ILE A 85 4.11 1.80 -20.78
CA ILE A 85 5.43 2.14 -21.32
C ILE A 85 5.96 3.48 -20.81
N MET A 86 5.08 4.34 -20.29
CA MET A 86 5.47 5.63 -19.77
C MET A 86 5.81 5.56 -18.28
N PRO A 87 6.74 6.38 -17.79
CA PRO A 87 7.07 6.42 -16.37
C PRO A 87 5.88 6.90 -15.55
N LEU A 88 5.83 6.44 -14.29
CA LEU A 88 4.88 6.94 -13.31
C LEU A 88 5.16 8.40 -12.98
N VAL A 89 4.11 9.17 -12.83
CA VAL A 89 4.18 10.57 -12.41
C VAL A 89 3.92 10.64 -10.91
N PRO A 90 4.90 11.08 -10.10
CA PRO A 90 4.66 11.31 -8.67
C PRO A 90 3.80 12.55 -8.46
N PHE A 91 2.90 12.50 -7.49
CA PHE A 91 2.14 13.66 -7.07
C PHE A 91 2.98 14.54 -6.13
N HIS A 92 2.86 15.87 -6.26
CA HIS A 92 3.39 16.81 -5.27
C HIS A 92 2.65 16.70 -3.93
N PHE A 93 1.36 16.38 -4.01
CA PHE A 93 0.49 16.17 -2.84
C PHE A 93 -0.18 14.83 -2.97
N THR A 94 -0.22 14.07 -1.88
CA THR A 94 -0.98 12.83 -1.81
C THR A 94 -2.46 13.11 -2.03
N LEU A 95 -3.06 12.48 -3.01
CA LEU A 95 -4.50 12.55 -3.23
C LEU A 95 -5.20 11.55 -2.31
N VAL A 96 -6.25 12.00 -1.64
CA VAL A 96 -7.07 11.16 -0.75
C VAL A 96 -8.45 11.02 -1.33
N GLN A 97 -8.94 9.80 -1.40
CA GLN A 97 -10.26 9.49 -1.94
C GLN A 97 -11.00 8.50 -1.06
N ASN A 98 -12.30 8.72 -0.92
CA ASN A 98 -13.19 7.75 -0.30
C ASN A 98 -13.81 6.85 -1.37
N ILE A 99 -13.30 5.62 -1.49
CA ILE A 99 -13.74 4.64 -2.50
C ILE A 99 -15.17 4.13 -2.28
N LYS A 100 -15.78 4.39 -1.14
CA LYS A 100 -17.22 4.10 -0.92
C LYS A 100 -18.10 5.17 -1.56
N ARG A 101 -17.64 6.43 -1.61
CA ARG A 101 -18.34 7.53 -2.31
C ARG A 101 -18.12 7.47 -3.82
N ASP A 102 -16.93 7.04 -4.24
CA ASP A 102 -16.57 6.91 -5.65
C ASP A 102 -15.89 5.55 -5.90
N PRO A 103 -16.69 4.48 -6.07
CA PRO A 103 -16.17 3.14 -6.23
C PRO A 103 -15.44 2.92 -7.56
N PHE A 104 -15.63 3.78 -8.54
CA PHE A 104 -14.94 3.71 -9.84
C PHE A 104 -13.72 4.62 -9.93
N GLU A 105 -13.36 5.30 -8.83
CA GLU A 105 -12.18 6.16 -8.73
C GLU A 105 -12.11 7.25 -9.83
N GLN A 106 -13.27 7.74 -10.26
CA GLN A 106 -13.37 8.71 -11.36
C GLN A 106 -12.92 10.12 -10.95
N SER A 107 -13.03 10.43 -9.67
CA SER A 107 -12.63 11.74 -9.14
C SER A 107 -11.11 11.93 -9.06
N VAL A 108 -10.33 10.84 -9.06
CA VAL A 108 -8.86 10.86 -9.07
C VAL A 108 -8.32 10.89 -10.50
N GLY A 109 -9.11 10.41 -11.46
CA GLY A 109 -8.76 10.51 -12.86
C GLY A 109 -8.72 11.96 -13.27
N ILE A 110 -7.54 12.56 -13.28
CA ILE A 110 -7.30 13.80 -13.99
C ILE A 110 -7.42 13.44 -15.48
N ASP A 111 -8.65 13.33 -15.95
CA ASP A 111 -8.89 13.41 -17.38
C ASP A 111 -8.26 14.72 -17.83
N GLN A 112 -7.43 14.66 -18.87
CA GLN A 112 -6.73 15.81 -19.42
C GLN A 112 -7.70 16.96 -19.74
N LYS A 113 -8.96 16.64 -20.03
CA LYS A 113 -10.06 17.61 -20.20
C LYS A 113 -10.50 18.27 -18.88
N SER A 114 -10.44 17.54 -17.77
CA SER A 114 -10.79 18.08 -16.45
C SER A 114 -9.65 18.91 -15.85
N ALA A 115 -8.40 18.57 -16.15
CA ALA A 115 -7.24 19.35 -15.72
C ALA A 115 -7.15 20.70 -16.44
N MET A 116 -7.63 20.79 -17.69
CA MET A 116 -7.66 22.04 -18.45
C MET A 116 -8.83 22.95 -18.10
N SER A 117 -9.90 22.45 -17.50
CA SER A 117 -10.94 23.29 -16.97
C SER A 117 -10.62 23.59 -15.51
N MET A 118 -10.25 24.83 -15.20
CA MET A 118 -10.03 25.29 -13.82
C MET A 118 -11.24 25.03 -12.92
N GLY A 119 -12.43 24.88 -13.49
CA GLY A 119 -13.64 24.42 -12.83
C GLY A 119 -13.63 22.94 -12.48
N GLY A 120 -12.95 22.08 -13.25
CA GLY A 120 -12.76 20.65 -12.96
C GLY A 120 -11.69 20.41 -11.91
N ALA A 121 -10.58 21.16 -11.93
CA ALA A 121 -9.51 21.03 -10.94
C ALA A 121 -9.90 21.56 -9.54
N LEU A 122 -10.80 22.52 -9.47
CA LEU A 122 -11.30 23.11 -8.23
C LEU A 122 -12.77 22.76 -7.96
N GLY A 123 -13.36 21.88 -8.77
CA GLY A 123 -14.73 21.39 -8.59
C GLY A 123 -14.88 20.42 -7.41
N ALA A 124 -16.00 19.74 -7.35
CA ALA A 124 -16.36 18.83 -6.25
C ALA A 124 -15.28 17.80 -5.85
N PRO A 125 -14.45 17.25 -6.77
CA PRO A 125 -13.36 16.36 -6.40
C PRO A 125 -12.24 17.03 -5.60
N ALA A 126 -11.87 18.27 -5.97
CA ALA A 126 -10.80 18.99 -5.27
C ALA A 126 -11.20 19.42 -3.87
N THR A 127 -12.46 19.76 -3.66
CA THR A 127 -12.96 20.10 -2.33
C THR A 127 -13.05 18.87 -1.43
N ALA A 128 -13.45 17.72 -1.96
CA ALA A 128 -13.43 16.47 -1.21
C ALA A 128 -12.01 16.11 -0.73
N PHE A 129 -11.00 16.29 -1.57
CA PHE A 129 -9.60 16.07 -1.24
C PHE A 129 -9.12 16.93 -0.05
N ILE A 130 -9.48 18.21 0.00
CA ILE A 130 -9.07 19.11 1.10
C ILE A 130 -9.71 18.70 2.42
N TYR A 131 -10.96 18.26 2.41
CA TYR A 131 -11.67 17.83 3.62
C TYR A 131 -11.17 16.49 4.17
N ASP A 132 -10.57 15.66 3.33
CA ASP A 132 -10.17 14.31 3.67
C ASP A 132 -8.67 14.21 4.07
N TRP A 133 -7.96 15.32 4.20
CA TRP A 133 -6.53 15.37 4.55
C TRP A 133 -6.20 14.79 5.93
N ASN A 134 -7.16 14.72 6.82
CA ASN A 134 -7.01 14.07 8.11
C ASN A 134 -6.64 12.58 8.01
N MET A 135 -6.79 11.96 6.84
CA MET A 135 -6.38 10.58 6.57
C MET A 135 -4.90 10.44 6.21
N LEU A 136 -4.22 11.52 5.83
CA LEU A 136 -2.80 11.48 5.41
C LEU A 136 -1.84 10.89 6.47
N PRO A 137 -1.92 11.29 7.75
CA PRO A 137 -1.03 10.73 8.77
C PRO A 137 -1.15 9.21 8.89
N ILE A 138 -2.37 8.67 8.76
CA ILE A 138 -2.61 7.23 8.82
C ILE A 138 -1.91 6.53 7.65
N GLY A 139 -2.03 7.08 6.44
CA GLY A 139 -1.37 6.53 5.26
C GLY A 139 0.15 6.57 5.37
N GLN A 140 0.70 7.67 5.88
CA GLN A 140 2.14 7.81 6.11
C GLN A 140 2.65 6.82 7.14
N GLN A 141 1.93 6.64 8.25
CA GLN A 141 2.28 5.67 9.28
C GLN A 141 2.29 4.25 8.72
N LEU A 142 1.24 3.85 8.00
CA LEU A 142 1.16 2.53 7.38
C LEU A 142 2.33 2.27 6.42
N TRP A 143 2.70 3.26 5.61
CA TRP A 143 3.86 3.15 4.73
C TRP A 143 5.16 3.01 5.49
N MET A 144 5.35 3.83 6.54
CA MET A 144 6.55 3.74 7.37
C MET A 144 6.69 2.35 7.99
N GLU A 145 5.63 1.84 8.61
CA GLU A 145 5.62 0.50 9.20
C GLU A 145 5.93 -0.58 8.15
N HIS A 146 5.36 -0.44 6.95
CA HIS A 146 5.61 -1.38 5.86
C HIS A 146 7.06 -1.32 5.36
N LEU A 147 7.61 -0.14 5.18
CA LEU A 147 9.00 0.04 4.74
C LEU A 147 10.01 -0.50 5.77
N LEU A 148 9.72 -0.36 7.06
CA LEU A 148 10.54 -0.96 8.12
C LEU A 148 10.55 -2.49 8.07
N THR A 149 9.54 -3.12 7.48
CA THR A 149 9.59 -4.58 7.26
C THR A 149 10.67 -4.98 6.26
N PHE A 150 10.97 -4.15 5.25
CA PHE A 150 12.06 -4.42 4.30
C PHE A 150 13.45 -4.29 4.91
N GLU A 151 13.61 -3.47 5.95
CA GLU A 151 14.85 -3.41 6.71
C GLU A 151 15.05 -4.70 7.52
N LYS A 152 13.99 -5.16 8.18
CA LYS A 152 14.01 -6.39 9.00
C LYS A 152 14.07 -7.67 8.15
N PHE A 153 13.41 -7.66 7.00
CA PHE A 153 13.30 -8.78 6.06
C PHE A 153 13.64 -8.30 4.65
N PRO A 154 14.93 -8.15 4.34
CA PRO A 154 15.35 -7.67 3.03
C PRO A 154 14.92 -8.63 1.91
N PRO A 155 14.64 -8.11 0.70
CA PRO A 155 14.31 -8.94 -0.45
C PRO A 155 15.43 -9.95 -0.73
N LEU A 156 15.04 -11.19 -1.01
CA LEU A 156 15.99 -12.29 -1.27
C LEU A 156 16.66 -12.19 -2.64
N GLN A 157 16.00 -11.52 -3.57
CA GLN A 157 16.51 -11.32 -4.93
C GLN A 157 16.46 -9.83 -5.28
N PRO A 158 17.52 -9.30 -5.91
CA PRO A 158 17.41 -7.98 -6.50
C PRO A 158 16.29 -8.03 -7.56
N PRO A 159 15.33 -7.11 -7.52
CA PRO A 159 14.27 -7.08 -8.51
C PRO A 159 14.87 -6.75 -9.88
N GLU A 160 14.51 -7.49 -10.91
CA GLU A 160 15.01 -7.24 -12.28
C GLU A 160 14.60 -5.85 -12.81
N THR A 161 13.46 -5.33 -12.34
CA THR A 161 12.91 -4.03 -12.73
C THR A 161 12.87 -3.00 -11.60
N TYR A 162 13.40 -3.34 -10.41
CA TYR A 162 13.22 -2.53 -9.21
C TYR A 162 14.53 -2.03 -8.65
N ASN A 163 14.63 -0.74 -8.47
CA ASN A 163 15.67 -0.16 -7.64
C ASN A 163 15.09 0.25 -6.28
N LEU A 164 15.07 -0.68 -5.33
CA LEU A 164 14.69 -0.40 -3.94
C LEU A 164 15.74 0.44 -3.20
N THR A 165 16.93 0.59 -3.78
CA THR A 165 18.05 1.32 -3.14
C THR A 165 17.64 2.74 -2.75
N GLY A 166 16.91 3.44 -3.63
CA GLY A 166 16.43 4.79 -3.33
C GLY A 166 15.43 4.86 -2.19
N ILE A 167 14.57 3.84 -2.04
CA ILE A 167 13.60 3.76 -0.93
C ILE A 167 14.32 3.43 0.37
N MET A 168 15.25 2.48 0.35
CA MET A 168 16.07 2.11 1.51
C MET A 168 16.93 3.29 1.99
N ASP A 169 17.47 4.09 1.09
CA ASP A 169 18.22 5.30 1.43
C ASP A 169 17.33 6.39 2.05
N MET A 170 16.10 6.54 1.58
CA MET A 170 15.12 7.45 2.20
C MET A 170 14.74 7.00 3.61
N VAL A 171 14.51 5.71 3.82
CA VAL A 171 14.19 5.14 5.14
C VAL A 171 15.36 5.32 6.10
N LYS A 172 16.61 5.05 5.65
CA LYS A 172 17.82 5.26 6.46
C LYS A 172 18.00 6.73 6.84
N LYS A 173 17.77 7.65 5.91
CA LYS A 173 17.86 9.09 6.19
C LYS A 173 16.78 9.54 7.18
N ALA A 174 15.55 9.06 7.04
CA ALA A 174 14.47 9.37 7.98
C ALA A 174 14.74 8.81 9.38
N GLY A 175 15.26 7.57 9.47
CA GLY A 175 15.66 6.96 10.75
C GLY A 175 16.83 7.66 11.43
N ALA A 176 17.80 8.14 10.65
CA ALA A 176 18.96 8.86 11.20
C ALA A 176 18.58 10.25 11.74
N SER A 177 17.57 10.91 11.22
CA SER A 177 17.09 12.21 11.72
C SER A 177 16.37 12.11 13.08
N HIS A 178 15.79 10.96 13.41
CA HIS A 178 15.15 10.72 14.71
C HIS A 178 16.10 10.18 15.79
N ALA A 179 17.32 9.79 15.43
CA ALA A 179 18.31 9.30 16.39
C ALA A 179 19.25 10.39 16.91
N SER A 180 19.10 11.64 16.42
CA SER A 180 19.96 12.79 16.77
C SER A 180 19.27 13.86 17.63
N ASP A 181 18.03 13.62 18.07
CA ASP A 181 17.30 14.37 19.09
C ASP A 181 17.13 13.52 20.36
#